data_f29d8cbcd5d59badeeb9ef39301f4a10
#
_entry.id   f29d8cbcd5d59badeeb9ef39301f4a10
#
_cell.length_a   1.000
_cell.length_b   1.000
_cell.length_c   1.000
_cell.angle_alpha   90.00
_cell.angle_beta   90.00
_cell.angle_gamma   90.00
#
_symmetry.space_group_name_H-M   'P 1'
#
loop_
_entity.id
_entity.type
_entity.pdbx_description
1 polymer ?
#
loop_
_entity_poly.entity_id
_entity_poly.type
_entity_poly.pdbx_seq_one_letter_code
_entity_poly.pdbx_strand_id
1 'polypeptide(L)'
;MITNGINQLYSIRLSGFFKNLAALFLTAMVINVSSISVIGESFAQELKTEGVAAAAMDDNPVYTVRDAVLSYFYPVSGVIREVEKGRVRIELKSDKRFKKGARFSVLREDMPFYHPVTKEPIGKSEKFIGRLEIEEVDEESYLCRVVNGNPEVGDIVRITSSRIKLAFFQNRKAEWTISEVFYNSLKDSGRFDIVESYTKTYDPEELSILARELGAQVVLLFSTPVRGEGLFLDAKLFWTEDATAFADIEEIMGTGIVKELTSEAELIPIAIAGGVPWESYELAGGEFIAMGDVDGNGERELVVRDGNNIRIYSYKKELREIWFINGSPAEKHLSIDVLDLNSNGRAEIFVTSLRNESVMNSFVLEYDPSGGYRKIWEKSDYAVRVMGKTLLMQAFTSSKAFTGHVYSGVWKDGSYQTDKPFTLPDGVDIYGFTYVDWQNRGHSHILAFDDNGYLNLYNGNELIWKSRESHGRSDIAYQKTSPSLVNPEEKWFVKGRLITVKTERGQEVVVIKKIPYLSRVPGLGFKKTEVYSFWWDGGMMNESLILSGISGTVTDYWIEGDKLLVIARQNLLTFLTKTLSGNFERGSILYYYNLKGK
;
A
#
# COMPACT_ATOMS: atom_id res chain seq x y z
N MET A 1 -2.72 53.69 -69.39
CA MET A 1 -1.30 53.36 -69.05
C MET A 1 -1.05 53.22 -67.56
N ILE A 2 -2.01 52.72 -66.78
CA ILE A 2 -1.84 52.56 -65.29
C ILE A 2 -2.15 51.11 -64.82
N THR A 3 -2.52 50.21 -65.70
CA THR A 3 -2.94 48.85 -65.35
C THR A 3 -1.85 47.77 -65.52
N ASN A 4 -0.68 48.08 -66.12
CA ASN A 4 0.39 47.09 -66.33
C ASN A 4 1.53 47.08 -65.28
N GLY A 5 1.53 47.99 -64.33
CA GLY A 5 2.58 48.10 -63.29
C GLY A 5 2.31 47.29 -62.01
N ILE A 6 1.03 46.94 -61.76
CA ILE A 6 0.63 46.27 -60.50
C ILE A 6 0.79 44.75 -60.58
N ASN A 7 0.66 44.16 -61.75
CA ASN A 7 0.78 42.72 -61.92
C ASN A 7 2.23 42.19 -61.88
N GLN A 8 3.24 43.01 -62.14
CA GLN A 8 4.66 42.57 -62.05
C GLN A 8 5.21 42.59 -60.62
N LEU A 9 4.69 43.46 -59.74
CA LEU A 9 5.10 43.52 -58.36
C LEU A 9 4.48 42.41 -57.49
N TYR A 10 3.31 41.90 -57.86
CA TYR A 10 2.66 40.77 -57.18
C TYR A 10 3.28 39.40 -57.54
N SER A 11 3.81 39.24 -58.77
CA SER A 11 4.42 37.95 -59.17
C SER A 11 5.81 37.71 -58.52
N ILE A 12 6.57 38.75 -58.21
CA ILE A 12 7.89 38.65 -57.60
C ILE A 12 7.80 38.41 -56.06
N ARG A 13 6.77 38.93 -55.39
CA ARG A 13 6.55 38.67 -53.97
C ARG A 13 5.98 37.27 -53.69
N LEU A 14 5.15 36.72 -54.56
CA LEU A 14 4.60 35.38 -54.40
C LEU A 14 5.64 34.25 -54.60
N SER A 15 6.61 34.44 -55.52
CA SER A 15 7.67 33.44 -55.72
C SER A 15 8.65 33.30 -54.54
N GLY A 16 8.89 34.40 -53.80
CA GLY A 16 9.69 34.37 -52.59
C GLY A 16 9.00 33.74 -51.40
N PHE A 17 7.69 33.94 -51.29
CA PHE A 17 6.88 33.37 -50.23
C PHE A 17 6.73 31.84 -50.36
N PHE A 18 6.52 31.34 -51.57
CA PHE A 18 6.44 29.90 -51.83
C PHE A 18 7.79 29.17 -51.66
N LYS A 19 8.91 29.81 -52.02
CA LYS A 19 10.25 29.26 -51.76
C LYS A 19 10.57 29.13 -50.26
N ASN A 20 10.21 30.10 -49.45
CA ASN A 20 10.38 30.05 -48.00
C ASN A 20 9.40 29.09 -47.34
N LEU A 21 8.18 28.95 -47.83
CA LEU A 21 7.22 27.97 -47.34
C LEU A 21 7.64 26.54 -47.66
N ALA A 22 8.19 26.29 -48.88
CA ALA A 22 8.75 24.98 -49.23
C ALA A 22 9.98 24.61 -48.43
N ALA A 23 10.85 25.57 -48.11
CA ALA A 23 11.99 25.35 -47.20
C ALA A 23 11.54 25.07 -45.76
N LEU A 24 10.51 25.74 -45.28
CA LEU A 24 9.92 25.47 -43.96
C LEU A 24 9.25 24.08 -43.91
N PHE A 25 8.57 23.67 -44.95
CA PHE A 25 7.97 22.33 -45.03
C PHE A 25 9.01 21.22 -45.14
N LEU A 26 10.13 21.43 -45.88
CA LEU A 26 11.21 20.48 -45.93
C LEU A 26 11.96 20.37 -44.59
N THR A 27 12.16 21.49 -43.88
CA THR A 27 12.78 21.49 -42.57
C THR A 27 11.87 20.83 -41.52
N ALA A 28 10.56 21.08 -41.59
CA ALA A 28 9.58 20.41 -40.72
C ALA A 28 9.44 18.92 -41.03
N MET A 29 9.60 18.50 -42.29
CA MET A 29 9.57 17.10 -42.68
C MET A 29 10.85 16.35 -42.24
N VAL A 30 12.02 17.00 -42.28
CA VAL A 30 13.29 16.41 -41.79
C VAL A 30 13.28 16.28 -40.27
N ILE A 31 12.71 17.26 -39.56
CA ILE A 31 12.57 17.19 -38.10
C ILE A 31 11.56 16.10 -37.69
N ASN A 32 10.47 15.92 -38.45
CA ASN A 32 9.52 14.83 -38.19
C ASN A 32 10.09 13.44 -38.48
N VAL A 33 10.91 13.28 -39.54
CA VAL A 33 11.55 11.98 -39.83
C VAL A 33 12.61 11.64 -38.80
N SER A 34 13.36 12.61 -38.30
CA SER A 34 14.32 12.41 -37.19
C SER A 34 13.62 12.09 -35.88
N SER A 35 12.45 12.70 -35.60
CA SER A 35 11.64 12.42 -34.42
C SER A 35 10.99 11.05 -34.49
N ILE A 36 10.57 10.61 -35.67
CA ILE A 36 9.97 9.28 -35.87
C ILE A 36 11.02 8.18 -35.72
N SER A 37 12.29 8.39 -36.15
CA SER A 37 13.35 7.40 -35.94
C SER A 37 13.76 7.29 -34.45
N VAL A 38 13.83 8.40 -33.72
CA VAL A 38 14.11 8.38 -32.27
C VAL A 38 12.93 7.77 -31.47
N ILE A 39 11.70 8.04 -31.87
CA ILE A 39 10.51 7.41 -31.27
C ILE A 39 10.47 5.92 -31.62
N GLY A 40 10.86 5.55 -32.86
CA GLY A 40 10.93 4.15 -33.29
C GLY A 40 11.99 3.34 -32.53
N GLU A 41 13.16 3.90 -32.27
CA GLU A 41 14.20 3.25 -31.46
C GLU A 41 13.84 3.17 -29.99
N SER A 42 13.19 4.19 -29.43
CA SER A 42 12.66 4.16 -28.05
C SER A 42 11.54 3.13 -27.91
N PHE A 43 10.62 3.06 -28.89
CA PHE A 43 9.55 2.05 -28.90
C PHE A 43 10.10 0.62 -29.15
N ALA A 44 11.13 0.47 -29.97
CA ALA A 44 11.78 -0.82 -30.18
C ALA A 44 12.60 -1.28 -28.98
N GLN A 45 13.09 -0.34 -28.18
CA GLN A 45 13.79 -0.63 -26.92
C GLN A 45 12.80 -0.92 -25.80
N GLU A 46 11.64 -0.25 -25.78
CA GLU A 46 10.53 -0.54 -24.88
C GLU A 46 9.90 -1.90 -25.19
N LEU A 47 9.66 -2.22 -26.49
CA LEU A 47 9.20 -3.54 -26.91
C LEU A 47 10.22 -4.66 -26.64
N LYS A 48 11.53 -4.38 -26.66
CA LYS A 48 12.56 -5.35 -26.24
C LYS A 48 12.60 -5.53 -24.74
N THR A 49 12.38 -4.48 -23.95
CA THR A 49 12.26 -4.56 -22.49
C THR A 49 10.95 -5.20 -22.07
N GLU A 50 9.85 -4.94 -22.75
CA GLU A 50 8.59 -5.67 -22.51
C GLU A 50 8.70 -7.14 -22.92
N GLY A 51 9.39 -7.46 -24.01
CA GLY A 51 9.63 -8.85 -24.41
C GLY A 51 10.54 -9.62 -23.46
N VAL A 52 11.53 -8.96 -22.85
CA VAL A 52 12.38 -9.57 -21.83
C VAL A 52 11.64 -9.64 -20.50
N ALA A 53 10.80 -8.65 -20.15
CA ALA A 53 9.95 -8.70 -18.99
C ALA A 53 8.84 -9.77 -19.13
N ALA A 54 8.26 -9.94 -20.33
CA ALA A 54 7.28 -10.99 -20.60
C ALA A 54 7.90 -12.40 -20.57
N ALA A 55 9.13 -12.57 -21.05
CA ALA A 55 9.84 -13.86 -20.99
C ALA A 55 10.31 -14.20 -19.58
N ALA A 56 10.64 -13.20 -18.74
CA ALA A 56 10.93 -13.40 -17.31
C ALA A 56 9.65 -13.60 -16.47
N MET A 57 8.48 -13.18 -16.96
CA MET A 57 7.18 -13.43 -16.32
C MET A 57 6.73 -14.90 -16.40
N ASP A 58 7.11 -15.63 -17.44
CA ASP A 58 6.66 -17.03 -17.64
C ASP A 58 7.24 -18.03 -16.61
N ASP A 59 8.34 -17.69 -15.93
CA ASP A 59 8.97 -18.56 -14.92
C ASP A 59 8.72 -18.10 -13.46
N ASN A 60 7.88 -17.07 -13.22
CA ASN A 60 7.64 -16.60 -11.87
C ASN A 60 6.55 -17.43 -11.18
N PRO A 61 6.86 -18.12 -10.05
CA PRO A 61 5.93 -18.99 -9.33
C PRO A 61 4.62 -18.33 -8.93
N VAL A 62 4.61 -17.01 -8.70
CA VAL A 62 3.40 -16.25 -8.38
C VAL A 62 2.41 -16.30 -9.55
N TYR A 63 2.90 -16.12 -10.78
CA TYR A 63 2.05 -16.20 -11.97
C TYR A 63 1.67 -17.64 -12.29
N THR A 64 2.54 -18.62 -12.01
CA THR A 64 2.20 -20.05 -12.13
C THR A 64 1.04 -20.43 -11.22
N VAL A 65 1.06 -20.02 -9.94
CA VAL A 65 -0.04 -20.23 -9.00
C VAL A 65 -1.31 -19.50 -9.44
N ARG A 66 -1.19 -18.24 -9.89
CA ARG A 66 -2.31 -17.47 -10.46
C ARG A 66 -2.97 -18.20 -11.62
N ASP A 67 -2.19 -18.65 -12.58
CA ASP A 67 -2.71 -19.28 -13.80
C ASP A 67 -3.33 -20.66 -13.48
N ALA A 68 -2.76 -21.36 -12.49
CA ALA A 68 -3.35 -22.56 -11.95
C ALA A 68 -4.73 -22.28 -11.30
N VAL A 69 -4.87 -21.20 -10.55
CA VAL A 69 -6.16 -20.74 -10.00
C VAL A 69 -7.13 -20.40 -11.13
N LEU A 70 -6.70 -19.57 -12.09
CA LEU A 70 -7.53 -19.14 -13.23
C LEU A 70 -8.04 -20.32 -14.08
N SER A 71 -7.29 -21.43 -14.13
CA SER A 71 -7.65 -22.60 -14.93
C SER A 71 -8.97 -23.25 -14.52
N TYR A 72 -9.44 -23.05 -13.29
CA TYR A 72 -10.75 -23.53 -12.83
C TYR A 72 -11.92 -22.65 -13.27
N PHE A 73 -11.64 -21.47 -13.78
CA PHE A 73 -12.64 -20.42 -13.99
C PHE A 73 -12.66 -19.86 -15.43
N TYR A 74 -12.00 -20.51 -16.37
CA TYR A 74 -12.07 -20.06 -17.76
C TYR A 74 -13.51 -20.09 -18.27
N PRO A 75 -13.99 -19.02 -18.91
CA PRO A 75 -15.31 -19.02 -19.52
C PRO A 75 -15.42 -20.10 -20.59
N VAL A 76 -16.45 -20.90 -20.49
CA VAL A 76 -16.71 -21.99 -21.43
C VAL A 76 -18.19 -22.35 -21.48
N SER A 77 -18.65 -22.87 -22.59
CA SER A 77 -19.98 -23.46 -22.76
C SER A 77 -19.86 -24.85 -23.35
N GLY A 78 -20.79 -25.71 -22.98
CA GLY A 78 -20.87 -27.07 -23.46
C GLY A 78 -22.28 -27.64 -23.31
N VAL A 79 -22.43 -28.93 -23.50
CA VAL A 79 -23.71 -29.64 -23.41
C VAL A 79 -23.57 -30.94 -22.64
N ILE A 80 -24.66 -31.36 -21.98
CA ILE A 80 -24.78 -32.66 -21.34
C ILE A 80 -25.08 -33.69 -22.43
N ARG A 81 -24.21 -34.72 -22.49
CA ARG A 81 -24.36 -35.83 -23.47
C ARG A 81 -25.03 -37.05 -22.86
N GLU A 82 -24.79 -37.30 -21.56
CA GLU A 82 -25.26 -38.47 -20.89
C GLU A 82 -25.56 -38.21 -19.43
N VAL A 83 -26.58 -38.83 -18.90
CA VAL A 83 -26.94 -38.79 -17.48
C VAL A 83 -27.22 -40.21 -16.99
N GLU A 84 -26.35 -40.73 -16.12
CA GLU A 84 -26.50 -42.06 -15.54
C GLU A 84 -26.24 -42.05 -14.03
N LYS A 85 -27.21 -42.55 -13.26
CA LYS A 85 -27.06 -42.80 -11.80
C LYS A 85 -26.42 -41.67 -10.99
N GLY A 86 -26.79 -40.41 -11.33
CA GLY A 86 -26.26 -39.21 -10.64
C GLY A 86 -24.90 -38.71 -11.15
N ARG A 87 -24.35 -39.37 -12.16
CA ARG A 87 -23.19 -38.91 -12.91
C ARG A 87 -23.60 -38.36 -14.28
N VAL A 88 -22.90 -37.36 -14.73
CA VAL A 88 -23.23 -36.62 -15.96
C VAL A 88 -21.98 -36.50 -16.82
N ARG A 89 -22.07 -36.89 -18.07
CA ARG A 89 -21.01 -36.71 -19.06
C ARG A 89 -21.27 -35.44 -19.84
N ILE A 90 -20.29 -34.56 -19.85
CA ILE A 90 -20.37 -33.28 -20.55
C ILE A 90 -19.31 -33.18 -21.65
N GLU A 91 -19.65 -32.46 -22.71
CA GLU A 91 -18.74 -32.08 -23.77
C GLU A 91 -18.62 -30.56 -23.79
N LEU A 92 -17.40 -30.02 -23.75
CA LEU A 92 -17.12 -28.60 -23.69
C LEU A 92 -16.59 -28.10 -25.03
N LYS A 93 -17.01 -26.89 -25.42
CA LYS A 93 -16.52 -26.20 -26.65
C LYS A 93 -15.31 -25.34 -26.26
N SER A 94 -14.16 -25.97 -26.05
CA SER A 94 -12.93 -25.25 -25.63
C SER A 94 -11.69 -26.07 -25.97
N ASP A 95 -10.64 -25.36 -26.36
CA ASP A 95 -9.29 -25.91 -26.51
C ASP A 95 -8.56 -26.02 -25.15
N LYS A 96 -9.12 -25.41 -24.09
CA LYS A 96 -8.56 -25.44 -22.74
C LYS A 96 -9.08 -26.67 -21.99
N ARG A 97 -8.18 -27.33 -21.28
CA ARG A 97 -8.54 -28.44 -20.40
C ARG A 97 -8.92 -27.93 -19.02
N PHE A 98 -9.99 -28.48 -18.48
CA PHE A 98 -10.47 -28.21 -17.11
C PHE A 98 -10.01 -29.28 -16.16
N LYS A 99 -9.79 -28.91 -14.90
CA LYS A 99 -9.29 -29.80 -13.87
C LYS A 99 -10.45 -30.37 -13.03
N LYS A 100 -10.21 -31.50 -12.40
CA LYS A 100 -11.09 -32.06 -11.36
C LYS A 100 -11.42 -30.99 -10.33
N GLY A 101 -12.69 -30.91 -9.90
CA GLY A 101 -13.20 -29.94 -8.94
C GLY A 101 -13.76 -28.65 -9.59
N ALA A 102 -13.54 -28.40 -10.88
CA ALA A 102 -14.18 -27.26 -11.55
C ALA A 102 -15.70 -27.45 -11.60
N ARG A 103 -16.45 -26.37 -11.34
CA ARG A 103 -17.92 -26.37 -11.32
C ARG A 103 -18.52 -25.63 -12.49
N PHE A 104 -19.61 -26.20 -13.00
CA PHE A 104 -20.40 -25.64 -14.08
C PHE A 104 -21.82 -25.38 -13.63
N SER A 105 -22.40 -24.27 -14.07
CA SER A 105 -23.84 -24.03 -14.01
C SER A 105 -24.53 -24.83 -15.11
N VAL A 106 -25.62 -25.50 -14.78
CA VAL A 106 -26.51 -26.16 -15.72
C VAL A 106 -27.67 -25.23 -16.03
N LEU A 107 -27.89 -25.01 -17.31
CA LEU A 107 -28.90 -24.12 -17.85
C LEU A 107 -29.77 -24.88 -18.84
N ARG A 108 -31.08 -24.71 -18.76
CA ARG A 108 -32.04 -25.27 -19.71
C ARG A 108 -32.68 -24.15 -20.51
N GLU A 109 -32.68 -24.31 -21.83
CA GLU A 109 -33.40 -23.38 -22.70
C GLU A 109 -34.90 -23.43 -22.36
N ASP A 110 -35.52 -22.26 -22.24
CA ASP A 110 -36.92 -22.07 -21.94
C ASP A 110 -37.61 -21.29 -23.06
N MET A 111 -38.58 -20.47 -22.77
CA MET A 111 -39.39 -19.78 -23.78
C MET A 111 -38.55 -18.86 -24.66
N PRO A 112 -38.82 -18.86 -25.99
CA PRO A 112 -38.24 -17.87 -26.88
C PRO A 112 -38.78 -16.47 -26.58
N PHE A 113 -37.92 -15.46 -26.63
CA PHE A 113 -38.34 -14.07 -26.58
C PHE A 113 -38.15 -13.40 -27.92
N TYR A 114 -39.11 -12.52 -28.22
CA TYR A 114 -39.25 -11.91 -29.54
C TYR A 114 -39.01 -10.41 -29.46
N HIS A 115 -38.48 -9.85 -30.56
CA HIS A 115 -38.33 -8.42 -30.68
C HIS A 115 -39.72 -7.74 -30.60
N PRO A 116 -39.90 -6.71 -29.76
CA PRO A 116 -41.23 -6.15 -29.48
C PRO A 116 -41.94 -5.58 -30.71
N VAL A 117 -41.17 -5.10 -31.69
CA VAL A 117 -41.70 -4.48 -32.92
C VAL A 117 -41.73 -5.47 -34.09
N THR A 118 -40.56 -6.10 -34.40
CA THR A 118 -40.44 -6.97 -35.60
C THR A 118 -41.03 -8.37 -35.41
N LYS A 119 -41.27 -8.78 -34.13
CA LYS A 119 -41.73 -10.13 -33.77
C LYS A 119 -40.77 -11.25 -34.16
N GLU A 120 -39.57 -10.93 -34.56
CA GLU A 120 -38.53 -11.93 -34.86
C GLU A 120 -37.99 -12.51 -33.53
N PRO A 121 -37.65 -13.81 -33.50
CA PRO A 121 -37.04 -14.41 -32.33
C PRO A 121 -35.63 -13.83 -32.11
N ILE A 122 -35.38 -13.27 -30.95
CA ILE A 122 -34.09 -12.69 -30.55
C ILE A 122 -33.23 -13.73 -29.84
N GLY A 123 -33.87 -14.70 -29.17
CA GLY A 123 -33.20 -15.74 -28.41
C GLY A 123 -34.19 -16.54 -27.56
N LYS A 124 -33.65 -17.40 -26.71
CA LYS A 124 -34.41 -18.14 -25.71
C LYS A 124 -33.95 -17.74 -24.32
N SER A 125 -34.86 -17.69 -23.37
CA SER A 125 -34.50 -17.57 -21.98
C SER A 125 -33.81 -18.84 -21.47
N GLU A 126 -32.91 -18.70 -20.53
CA GLU A 126 -32.22 -19.83 -19.93
C GLU A 126 -32.61 -19.91 -18.45
N LYS A 127 -33.06 -21.07 -18.02
CA LYS A 127 -33.39 -21.34 -16.63
C LYS A 127 -32.24 -22.08 -15.95
N PHE A 128 -31.79 -21.57 -14.80
CA PHE A 128 -30.80 -22.27 -13.98
C PHE A 128 -31.42 -23.56 -13.41
N ILE A 129 -30.79 -24.68 -13.66
CA ILE A 129 -31.24 -26.04 -13.27
C ILE A 129 -30.45 -26.56 -12.08
N GLY A 130 -29.13 -26.28 -12.04
CA GLY A 130 -28.26 -26.79 -10.98
C GLY A 130 -26.78 -26.63 -11.29
N ARG A 131 -25.96 -27.39 -10.60
CA ARG A 131 -24.49 -27.39 -10.73
C ARG A 131 -23.90 -28.77 -10.85
N LEU A 132 -22.88 -28.85 -11.69
CA LEU A 132 -22.04 -30.04 -11.86
C LEU A 132 -20.61 -29.73 -11.42
N GLU A 133 -19.90 -30.74 -10.96
CA GLU A 133 -18.48 -30.70 -10.61
C GLU A 133 -17.73 -31.83 -11.28
N ILE A 134 -16.59 -31.54 -11.91
CA ILE A 134 -15.75 -32.55 -12.56
C ILE A 134 -15.19 -33.52 -11.51
N GLU A 135 -15.46 -34.82 -11.69
CA GLU A 135 -14.83 -35.91 -10.93
C GLU A 135 -13.69 -36.56 -11.71
N GLU A 136 -13.87 -36.77 -13.00
CA GLU A 136 -12.89 -37.43 -13.86
C GLU A 136 -12.77 -36.71 -15.20
N VAL A 137 -11.58 -36.74 -15.76
CA VAL A 137 -11.24 -36.08 -17.04
C VAL A 137 -10.83 -37.13 -18.03
N ASP A 138 -11.61 -37.33 -19.08
CA ASP A 138 -11.30 -38.19 -20.22
C ASP A 138 -10.60 -37.38 -21.35
N GLU A 139 -10.22 -38.06 -22.43
CA GLU A 139 -9.52 -37.38 -23.54
C GLU A 139 -10.39 -36.33 -24.23
N GLU A 140 -11.69 -36.54 -24.42
CA GLU A 140 -12.61 -35.66 -25.14
C GLU A 140 -13.84 -35.23 -24.31
N SER A 141 -14.00 -35.75 -23.09
CA SER A 141 -15.18 -35.49 -22.28
C SER A 141 -14.83 -35.38 -20.79
N TYR A 142 -15.80 -34.96 -20.01
CA TYR A 142 -15.66 -34.83 -18.56
C TYR A 142 -16.80 -35.57 -17.87
N LEU A 143 -16.45 -36.43 -16.91
CA LEU A 143 -17.42 -37.05 -16.04
C LEU A 143 -17.62 -36.19 -14.79
N CYS A 144 -18.85 -35.78 -14.56
CA CYS A 144 -19.21 -34.86 -13.50
C CYS A 144 -20.19 -35.51 -12.51
N ARG A 145 -20.04 -35.17 -11.22
CA ARG A 145 -21.10 -35.42 -10.23
C ARG A 145 -22.11 -34.27 -10.22
N VAL A 146 -23.34 -34.56 -9.88
CA VAL A 146 -24.36 -33.56 -9.63
C VAL A 146 -24.16 -32.99 -8.24
N VAL A 147 -23.88 -31.67 -8.13
CA VAL A 147 -23.78 -30.96 -6.85
C VAL A 147 -25.17 -30.66 -6.34
N ASN A 148 -26.02 -30.11 -7.21
CA ASN A 148 -27.44 -29.87 -6.93
C ASN A 148 -28.22 -29.82 -8.25
N GLY A 149 -29.57 -29.88 -8.15
CA GLY A 149 -30.47 -29.77 -9.29
C GLY A 149 -30.76 -31.10 -9.97
N ASN A 150 -31.40 -31.01 -11.15
CA ASN A 150 -31.90 -32.16 -11.91
C ASN A 150 -31.52 -32.00 -13.39
N PRO A 151 -30.25 -32.27 -13.76
CA PRO A 151 -29.76 -32.12 -15.11
C PRO A 151 -30.34 -33.19 -16.04
N GLU A 152 -30.54 -32.83 -17.31
CA GLU A 152 -31.02 -33.72 -18.37
C GLU A 152 -30.10 -33.64 -19.62
N VAL A 153 -30.15 -34.65 -20.43
CA VAL A 153 -29.42 -34.66 -21.72
C VAL A 153 -29.86 -33.50 -22.60
N GLY A 154 -28.91 -32.75 -23.14
CA GLY A 154 -29.16 -31.56 -23.93
C GLY A 154 -29.13 -30.23 -23.13
N ASP A 155 -29.14 -30.27 -21.81
CA ASP A 155 -28.94 -29.05 -21.01
C ASP A 155 -27.55 -28.44 -21.28
N ILE A 156 -27.50 -27.11 -21.23
CA ILE A 156 -26.27 -26.34 -21.43
C ILE A 156 -25.47 -26.32 -20.12
N VAL A 157 -24.17 -26.58 -20.22
CA VAL A 157 -23.24 -26.38 -19.12
C VAL A 157 -22.36 -25.16 -19.38
N ARG A 158 -22.15 -24.32 -18.35
CA ARG A 158 -21.43 -23.07 -18.55
C ARG A 158 -20.64 -22.62 -17.32
N ILE A 159 -19.42 -22.12 -17.58
CA ILE A 159 -18.74 -21.16 -16.72
C ILE A 159 -18.89 -19.80 -17.38
N THR A 160 -19.58 -18.87 -16.70
CA THR A 160 -19.91 -17.57 -17.29
C THR A 160 -18.67 -16.69 -17.49
N SER A 161 -18.73 -15.71 -18.41
CA SER A 161 -17.70 -14.69 -18.57
C SER A 161 -17.77 -13.57 -17.52
N SER A 162 -18.84 -13.53 -16.71
CA SER A 162 -18.98 -12.58 -15.61
C SER A 162 -17.92 -12.81 -14.55
N ARG A 163 -17.53 -11.74 -13.86
CA ARG A 163 -16.59 -11.84 -12.73
C ARG A 163 -17.15 -12.75 -11.64
N ILE A 164 -16.27 -13.56 -11.07
CA ILE A 164 -16.60 -14.45 -9.97
C ILE A 164 -16.23 -13.75 -8.67
N LYS A 165 -17.17 -13.69 -7.73
CA LYS A 165 -16.92 -13.10 -6.42
C LYS A 165 -16.12 -14.08 -5.57
N LEU A 166 -14.87 -13.70 -5.25
CA LEU A 166 -13.87 -14.51 -4.57
C LEU A 166 -13.52 -13.87 -3.23
N ALA A 167 -13.65 -14.61 -2.14
CA ALA A 167 -13.15 -14.19 -0.84
C ALA A 167 -11.68 -14.59 -0.69
N PHE A 168 -10.82 -13.60 -0.56
CA PHE A 168 -9.39 -13.80 -0.37
C PHE A 168 -9.05 -13.74 1.12
N PHE A 169 -8.51 -14.82 1.64
CA PHE A 169 -8.00 -14.91 2.99
C PHE A 169 -6.50 -15.18 2.96
N GLN A 170 -5.77 -14.44 3.76
CA GLN A 170 -4.33 -14.61 3.91
C GLN A 170 -4.01 -15.20 5.28
N ASN A 171 -3.13 -16.21 5.31
CA ASN A 171 -2.58 -16.69 6.57
C ASN A 171 -1.74 -15.59 7.23
N ARG A 172 -1.86 -15.40 8.55
CA ARG A 172 -1.12 -14.36 9.29
C ARG A 172 0.39 -14.47 9.17
N LYS A 173 0.90 -15.67 8.91
CA LYS A 173 2.32 -15.93 8.71
C LYS A 173 2.74 -15.83 7.24
N ALA A 174 1.80 -15.55 6.34
CA ALA A 174 2.11 -15.36 4.94
C ALA A 174 2.94 -14.09 4.76
N GLU A 175 3.93 -14.18 3.89
CA GLU A 175 4.74 -13.04 3.57
C GLU A 175 3.91 -12.00 2.80
N TRP A 176 3.91 -10.79 3.34
CA TRP A 176 3.04 -9.72 2.88
C TRP A 176 3.29 -9.34 1.41
N THR A 177 4.55 -9.11 1.02
CA THR A 177 4.90 -8.65 -0.33
C THR A 177 4.47 -9.66 -1.40
N ILE A 178 4.69 -10.95 -1.13
CA ILE A 178 4.31 -12.02 -2.05
C ILE A 178 2.79 -12.15 -2.14
N SER A 179 2.11 -12.12 -0.98
CA SER A 179 0.65 -12.18 -0.91
C SER A 179 0.02 -11.07 -1.72
N GLU A 180 0.61 -9.90 -1.70
CA GLU A 180 0.17 -8.73 -2.41
C GLU A 180 0.39 -8.82 -3.91
N VAL A 181 1.57 -9.26 -4.35
CA VAL A 181 1.86 -9.51 -5.78
C VAL A 181 0.88 -10.54 -6.32
N PHE A 182 0.63 -11.61 -5.56
CA PHE A 182 -0.33 -12.64 -5.93
C PHE A 182 -1.77 -12.10 -6.01
N TYR A 183 -2.22 -11.39 -4.98
CA TYR A 183 -3.53 -10.75 -4.95
C TYR A 183 -3.75 -9.82 -6.15
N ASN A 184 -2.77 -8.96 -6.46
CA ASN A 184 -2.87 -8.06 -7.61
C ASN A 184 -2.89 -8.80 -8.92
N SER A 185 -2.08 -9.84 -9.08
CA SER A 185 -2.08 -10.66 -10.29
C SER A 185 -3.45 -11.31 -10.56
N LEU A 186 -4.16 -11.72 -9.49
CA LEU A 186 -5.54 -12.22 -9.58
C LEU A 186 -6.52 -11.11 -9.97
N LYS A 187 -6.39 -9.94 -9.37
CA LYS A 187 -7.25 -8.77 -9.65
C LYS A 187 -7.07 -8.28 -11.07
N ASP A 188 -5.82 -8.17 -11.54
CA ASP A 188 -5.47 -7.71 -12.88
C ASP A 188 -5.90 -8.68 -13.97
N SER A 189 -6.10 -9.97 -13.64
CA SER A 189 -6.69 -10.94 -14.55
C SER A 189 -8.10 -10.55 -15.02
N GLY A 190 -8.78 -9.64 -14.31
CA GLY A 190 -10.14 -9.21 -14.57
C GLY A 190 -11.20 -10.28 -14.35
N ARG A 191 -10.81 -11.48 -13.90
CA ARG A 191 -11.70 -12.65 -13.73
C ARG A 191 -12.48 -12.62 -12.43
N PHE A 192 -11.92 -12.00 -11.40
CA PHE A 192 -12.48 -12.00 -10.06
C PHE A 192 -12.96 -10.62 -9.61
N ASP A 193 -14.03 -10.62 -8.82
CA ASP A 193 -14.43 -9.55 -7.93
C ASP A 193 -13.98 -9.98 -6.53
N ILE A 194 -12.79 -9.49 -6.12
CA ILE A 194 -12.14 -9.97 -4.91
C ILE A 194 -12.63 -9.19 -3.71
N VAL A 195 -13.15 -9.90 -2.72
CA VAL A 195 -13.50 -9.36 -1.40
C VAL A 195 -12.50 -9.85 -0.37
N GLU A 196 -12.03 -8.92 0.45
CA GLU A 196 -11.07 -9.20 1.52
C GLU A 196 -11.81 -9.22 2.85
N SER A 197 -11.43 -10.13 3.73
CA SER A 197 -11.88 -10.13 5.10
C SER A 197 -10.79 -10.61 6.04
N TYR A 198 -10.84 -10.10 7.26
CA TYR A 198 -9.93 -10.53 8.31
C TYR A 198 -10.53 -11.72 9.06
N THR A 199 -9.75 -12.79 9.19
CA THR A 199 -10.13 -13.95 9.97
C THR A 199 -9.07 -14.35 10.97
N LYS A 200 -9.50 -15.00 12.06
CA LYS A 200 -8.63 -15.66 13.03
C LYS A 200 -8.53 -17.16 12.81
N THR A 201 -9.42 -17.70 12.01
CA THR A 201 -9.52 -19.11 11.68
C THR A 201 -8.96 -19.41 10.31
N TYR A 202 -8.51 -20.65 10.11
CA TYR A 202 -8.13 -21.21 8.81
C TYR A 202 -8.92 -22.50 8.54
N ASP A 203 -9.98 -22.71 9.32
CA ASP A 203 -10.90 -23.83 9.12
C ASP A 203 -11.75 -23.59 7.87
N PRO A 204 -11.82 -24.53 6.92
CA PRO A 204 -12.54 -24.37 5.67
C PRO A 204 -14.05 -24.08 5.84
N GLU A 205 -14.69 -24.70 6.84
CA GLU A 205 -16.12 -24.51 7.09
C GLU A 205 -16.39 -23.09 7.59
N GLU A 206 -15.61 -22.62 8.57
CA GLU A 206 -15.73 -21.27 9.11
C GLU A 206 -15.40 -20.21 8.04
N LEU A 207 -14.35 -20.42 7.24
CA LEU A 207 -14.02 -19.55 6.12
C LEU A 207 -15.12 -19.48 5.08
N SER A 208 -15.75 -20.63 4.79
CA SER A 208 -16.88 -20.70 3.83
C SER A 208 -18.13 -19.99 4.34
N ILE A 209 -18.39 -20.03 5.65
CA ILE A 209 -19.48 -19.26 6.28
C ILE A 209 -19.21 -17.76 6.11
N LEU A 210 -18.03 -17.28 6.50
CA LEU A 210 -17.63 -15.87 6.37
C LEU A 210 -17.70 -15.39 4.91
N ALA A 211 -17.20 -16.20 3.98
CA ALA A 211 -17.24 -15.88 2.56
C ALA A 211 -18.66 -15.80 2.01
N ARG A 212 -19.58 -16.63 2.52
CA ARG A 212 -21.00 -16.64 2.15
C ARG A 212 -21.69 -15.37 2.62
N GLU A 213 -21.39 -14.89 3.82
CA GLU A 213 -21.87 -13.62 4.35
C GLU A 213 -21.42 -12.43 3.50
N LEU A 214 -20.20 -12.50 2.94
CA LEU A 214 -19.67 -11.53 1.98
C LEU A 214 -20.26 -11.71 0.56
N GLY A 215 -21.09 -12.74 0.34
CA GLY A 215 -21.68 -13.09 -0.95
C GLY A 215 -20.68 -13.66 -1.94
N ALA A 216 -19.54 -14.17 -1.49
CA ALA A 216 -18.54 -14.80 -2.36
C ALA A 216 -18.95 -16.23 -2.74
N GLN A 217 -18.52 -16.68 -3.90
CA GLN A 217 -18.79 -18.02 -4.44
C GLN A 217 -17.64 -18.99 -4.16
N VAL A 218 -16.44 -18.43 -3.99
CA VAL A 218 -15.19 -19.17 -3.81
C VAL A 218 -14.40 -18.54 -2.67
N VAL A 219 -13.79 -19.37 -1.86
CA VAL A 219 -12.75 -19.02 -0.89
C VAL A 219 -11.39 -19.33 -1.49
N LEU A 220 -10.46 -18.41 -1.42
CA LEU A 220 -9.05 -18.65 -1.63
C LEU A 220 -8.31 -18.35 -0.33
N LEU A 221 -7.69 -19.37 0.26
CA LEU A 221 -6.79 -19.23 1.40
C LEU A 221 -5.34 -19.27 0.89
N PHE A 222 -4.63 -18.16 1.04
CA PHE A 222 -3.25 -18.03 0.61
C PHE A 222 -2.29 -18.10 1.80
N SER A 223 -1.20 -18.82 1.65
CA SER A 223 -0.12 -18.90 2.62
C SER A 223 1.24 -19.04 1.95
N THR A 224 2.30 -18.66 2.70
CA THR A 224 3.68 -18.78 2.24
C THR A 224 4.49 -19.56 3.27
N PRO A 225 4.26 -20.89 3.39
CA PRO A 225 4.98 -21.69 4.36
C PRO A 225 6.45 -21.83 3.98
N VAL A 226 7.33 -21.78 5.00
CA VAL A 226 8.75 -22.10 4.86
C VAL A 226 8.95 -23.55 5.27
N ARG A 227 9.54 -24.35 4.39
CA ARG A 227 9.85 -25.77 4.65
C ARG A 227 11.28 -26.06 4.21
N GLY A 228 12.15 -26.43 5.15
CA GLY A 228 13.58 -26.58 4.88
C GLY A 228 14.19 -25.23 4.43
N GLU A 229 14.89 -25.26 3.31
CA GLU A 229 15.51 -24.06 2.72
C GLU A 229 14.61 -23.37 1.67
N GLY A 230 13.35 -23.80 1.51
CA GLY A 230 12.43 -23.29 0.49
C GLY A 230 11.26 -22.49 1.08
N LEU A 231 10.92 -21.42 0.38
CA LEU A 231 9.64 -20.74 0.55
C LEU A 231 8.67 -21.30 -0.47
N PHE A 232 7.47 -21.65 -0.01
CA PHE A 232 6.41 -22.18 -0.87
C PHE A 232 5.27 -21.17 -0.97
N LEU A 233 4.64 -21.12 -2.13
CA LEU A 233 3.35 -20.48 -2.34
C LEU A 233 2.28 -21.55 -2.24
N ASP A 234 1.35 -21.40 -1.33
CA ASP A 234 0.27 -22.35 -1.11
C ASP A 234 -1.08 -21.63 -1.26
N ALA A 235 -1.88 -22.04 -2.24
CA ALA A 235 -3.19 -21.50 -2.53
C ALA A 235 -4.25 -22.60 -2.50
N LYS A 236 -5.10 -22.59 -1.45
CA LYS A 236 -6.21 -23.53 -1.28
C LYS A 236 -7.52 -22.90 -1.66
N LEU A 237 -8.29 -23.62 -2.47
CA LEU A 237 -9.56 -23.13 -2.98
C LEU A 237 -10.71 -24.01 -2.48
N PHE A 238 -11.77 -23.34 -1.99
CA PHE A 238 -12.97 -23.98 -1.47
C PHE A 238 -14.22 -23.37 -2.11
N TRP A 239 -15.22 -24.20 -2.38
CA TRP A 239 -16.53 -23.72 -2.74
C TRP A 239 -17.28 -23.26 -1.49
N THR A 240 -17.83 -22.05 -1.49
CA THR A 240 -18.55 -21.51 -0.32
C THR A 240 -19.85 -22.24 -0.03
N GLU A 241 -20.42 -22.91 -1.03
CA GLU A 241 -21.72 -23.58 -0.91
C GLU A 241 -21.69 -24.77 0.06
N ASP A 242 -20.63 -25.55 0.02
CA ASP A 242 -20.48 -26.81 0.75
C ASP A 242 -19.11 -26.99 1.42
N ALA A 243 -18.31 -25.94 1.47
CA ALA A 243 -16.92 -25.95 1.99
C ALA A 243 -16.01 -26.99 1.34
N THR A 244 -16.38 -27.53 0.17
CA THR A 244 -15.60 -28.53 -0.52
C THR A 244 -14.31 -27.93 -1.05
N ALA A 245 -13.16 -28.48 -0.61
CA ALA A 245 -11.86 -28.15 -1.19
C ALA A 245 -11.77 -28.76 -2.61
N PHE A 246 -11.41 -27.95 -3.59
CA PHE A 246 -11.30 -28.39 -4.98
C PHE A 246 -9.93 -28.15 -5.60
N ALA A 247 -9.08 -27.32 -5.00
CA ALA A 247 -7.71 -27.14 -5.41
C ALA A 247 -6.80 -26.90 -4.20
N ASP A 248 -5.62 -27.48 -4.28
CA ASP A 248 -4.49 -27.24 -3.40
C ASP A 248 -3.27 -27.07 -4.32
N ILE A 249 -2.84 -25.82 -4.50
CA ILE A 249 -1.83 -25.43 -5.46
C ILE A 249 -0.62 -24.97 -4.67
N GLU A 250 0.48 -25.67 -4.86
CA GLU A 250 1.74 -25.37 -4.19
C GLU A 250 2.85 -25.20 -5.25
N GLU A 251 3.61 -24.10 -5.12
CA GLU A 251 4.79 -23.82 -5.93
C GLU A 251 5.97 -23.40 -5.04
N ILE A 252 7.16 -23.83 -5.41
CA ILE A 252 8.38 -23.45 -4.71
C ILE A 252 8.92 -22.13 -5.26
N MET A 253 9.19 -21.20 -4.36
CA MET A 253 9.93 -19.99 -4.71
C MET A 253 11.44 -20.22 -4.59
N GLY A 254 12.13 -20.18 -5.71
CA GLY A 254 13.59 -20.19 -5.71
C GLY A 254 14.18 -18.95 -5.03
N THR A 255 15.29 -19.10 -4.33
CA THR A 255 16.00 -18.00 -3.67
C THR A 255 16.38 -16.86 -4.62
N GLY A 256 16.58 -17.15 -5.91
CA GLY A 256 16.82 -16.16 -6.95
C GLY A 256 15.61 -15.24 -7.19
N ILE A 257 14.41 -15.79 -7.26
CA ILE A 257 13.16 -15.06 -7.52
C ILE A 257 12.74 -14.27 -6.28
N VAL A 258 12.91 -14.85 -5.08
CA VAL A 258 12.73 -14.11 -3.83
C VAL A 258 13.67 -12.91 -3.81
N LYS A 259 14.91 -13.09 -4.25
CA LYS A 259 15.90 -12.02 -4.38
C LYS A 259 15.52 -11.00 -5.45
N GLU A 260 14.93 -11.39 -6.57
CA GLU A 260 14.47 -10.51 -7.65
C GLU A 260 13.24 -9.69 -7.25
N LEU A 261 12.22 -10.31 -6.66
CA LEU A 261 11.04 -9.62 -6.12
C LEU A 261 11.40 -8.65 -4.97
N THR A 262 12.51 -8.92 -4.27
CA THR A 262 13.04 -8.06 -3.22
C THR A 262 14.18 -7.16 -3.71
N SER A 263 14.95 -7.56 -4.74
CA SER A 263 16.16 -6.87 -5.21
C SER A 263 15.91 -5.74 -6.19
N GLU A 264 14.73 -5.60 -6.74
CA GLU A 264 14.33 -4.28 -7.29
C GLU A 264 14.38 -3.19 -6.20
N ALA A 265 14.33 -3.56 -4.92
CA ALA A 265 14.64 -2.68 -3.80
C ALA A 265 16.16 -2.59 -3.49
N GLU A 266 16.98 -3.57 -3.91
CA GLU A 266 18.39 -3.65 -3.55
C GLU A 266 19.37 -3.27 -4.70
N LEU A 267 18.93 -3.18 -5.96
CA LEU A 267 19.78 -2.99 -7.14
C LEU A 267 19.87 -1.56 -7.67
N ILE A 268 19.65 -0.54 -6.86
CA ILE A 268 20.07 0.80 -7.23
C ILE A 268 21.49 0.98 -6.65
N PRO A 269 22.52 1.21 -7.51
CA PRO A 269 23.85 1.47 -7.01
C PRO A 269 23.81 2.61 -6.02
N ILE A 270 24.31 2.38 -4.84
CA ILE A 270 24.55 3.38 -3.80
C ILE A 270 25.59 4.36 -4.34
N ALA A 271 25.17 5.31 -5.12
CA ALA A 271 26.03 6.31 -5.75
C ALA A 271 25.58 7.73 -5.42
N ILE A 272 25.17 7.98 -4.17
CA ILE A 272 24.96 9.34 -3.70
C ILE A 272 25.53 9.43 -2.28
N ALA A 273 26.23 10.51 -2.00
CA ALA A 273 26.92 10.78 -0.76
C ALA A 273 26.06 10.42 0.47
N GLY A 274 26.52 9.50 1.31
CA GLY A 274 25.89 9.15 2.58
C GLY A 274 25.04 7.87 2.61
N GLY A 275 24.97 7.09 1.54
CA GLY A 275 24.04 5.95 1.42
C GLY A 275 24.31 4.72 2.30
N VAL A 276 25.44 4.65 3.00
CA VAL A 276 25.72 3.55 3.92
C VAL A 276 25.39 3.99 5.34
N PRO A 277 24.55 3.25 6.10
CA PRO A 277 24.34 3.56 7.50
C PRO A 277 25.64 3.47 8.27
N TRP A 278 25.86 4.42 9.15
CA TRP A 278 27.02 4.38 10.05
C TRP A 278 26.92 3.19 11.00
N GLU A 279 25.71 2.96 11.51
CA GLU A 279 25.39 1.84 12.38
C GLU A 279 24.00 1.32 12.07
N SER A 280 23.75 0.04 12.33
CA SER A 280 22.42 -0.55 12.26
C SER A 280 22.20 -1.52 13.40
N TYR A 281 20.97 -1.53 13.95
CA TYR A 281 20.59 -2.38 15.07
C TYR A 281 19.31 -3.12 14.73
N GLU A 282 19.30 -4.40 15.01
CA GLU A 282 18.08 -5.20 14.94
C GLU A 282 17.26 -5.02 16.22
N LEU A 283 15.97 -4.72 16.04
CA LEU A 283 15.01 -4.61 17.11
C LEU A 283 14.01 -5.77 17.05
N ALA A 284 13.51 -6.21 18.20
CA ALA A 284 12.48 -7.24 18.26
C ALA A 284 11.19 -6.85 17.49
N GLY A 285 10.89 -5.54 17.46
CA GLY A 285 9.79 -4.92 16.72
C GLY A 285 9.95 -3.41 16.75
N GLY A 286 9.04 -2.70 16.10
CA GLY A 286 9.00 -1.25 16.18
C GLY A 286 8.54 -0.60 14.88
N GLU A 287 7.78 0.48 15.03
CA GLU A 287 7.19 1.20 13.91
C GLU A 287 7.31 2.71 14.03
N PHE A 288 7.42 3.24 15.26
CA PHE A 288 7.64 4.65 15.55
C PHE A 288 8.76 4.83 16.54
N ILE A 289 9.51 5.92 16.41
CA ILE A 289 10.63 6.24 17.27
C ILE A 289 10.56 7.68 17.75
N ALA A 290 11.05 7.90 18.98
CA ALA A 290 11.30 9.21 19.54
C ALA A 290 12.50 9.13 20.49
N MET A 291 13.16 10.26 20.76
CA MET A 291 14.30 10.31 21.67
C MET A 291 14.12 11.38 22.73
N GLY A 292 14.49 11.05 23.96
CA GLY A 292 14.51 11.99 25.09
C GLY A 292 15.11 11.36 26.33
N ASP A 293 15.51 12.17 27.29
CA ASP A 293 15.96 11.73 28.60
C ASP A 293 14.75 11.34 29.47
N VAL A 294 14.26 10.10 29.24
CA VAL A 294 12.98 9.66 29.83
C VAL A 294 13.11 9.14 31.26
N ASP A 295 14.32 8.87 31.75
CA ASP A 295 14.56 8.45 33.14
C ASP A 295 15.23 9.54 33.99
N GLY A 296 15.64 10.66 33.38
CA GLY A 296 16.23 11.82 34.06
C GLY A 296 17.69 11.64 34.47
N ASN A 297 18.42 10.75 33.78
CA ASN A 297 19.82 10.48 34.04
C ASN A 297 20.80 11.40 33.28
N GLY A 298 20.30 12.29 32.42
CA GLY A 298 21.05 13.21 31.57
C GLY A 298 21.44 12.61 30.21
N GLU A 299 21.14 11.35 29.94
CA GLU A 299 21.32 10.69 28.67
C GLU A 299 19.96 10.57 27.95
N ARG A 300 19.97 10.42 26.62
CA ARG A 300 18.72 10.32 25.88
C ARG A 300 18.48 8.88 25.45
N GLU A 301 17.33 8.36 25.82
CA GLU A 301 16.87 7.04 25.43
C GLU A 301 16.13 7.10 24.10
N LEU A 302 16.21 5.98 23.37
CA LEU A 302 15.36 5.70 22.22
C LEU A 302 14.07 5.02 22.71
N VAL A 303 12.95 5.66 22.45
CA VAL A 303 11.61 5.13 22.75
C VAL A 303 11.00 4.62 21.46
N VAL A 304 10.61 3.36 21.44
CA VAL A 304 10.11 2.65 20.26
C VAL A 304 8.68 2.15 20.50
N ARG A 305 7.76 2.52 19.64
CA ARG A 305 6.44 1.92 19.63
C ARG A 305 6.48 0.59 18.85
N ASP A 306 6.05 -0.48 19.47
CA ASP A 306 5.97 -1.83 18.92
C ASP A 306 4.52 -2.35 19.04
N GLY A 307 3.72 -2.07 18.03
CA GLY A 307 2.29 -2.36 18.06
C GLY A 307 1.55 -1.54 19.13
N ASN A 308 1.06 -2.21 20.16
CA ASN A 308 0.47 -1.61 21.36
C ASN A 308 1.44 -1.55 22.56
N ASN A 309 2.70 -1.95 22.37
CA ASN A 309 3.73 -1.91 23.40
C ASN A 309 4.69 -0.74 23.17
N ILE A 310 5.44 -0.40 24.20
CA ILE A 310 6.50 0.61 24.14
C ILE A 310 7.78 -0.03 24.69
N ARG A 311 8.86 0.07 23.91
CA ARG A 311 10.21 -0.39 24.29
C ARG A 311 11.11 0.82 24.45
N ILE A 312 11.96 0.80 25.45
CA ILE A 312 12.89 1.88 25.74
C ILE A 312 14.29 1.30 25.72
N TYR A 313 15.15 1.93 24.94
CA TYR A 313 16.53 1.50 24.73
C TYR A 313 17.50 2.59 25.18
N SER A 314 18.50 2.21 25.93
CA SER A 314 19.68 3.04 26.20
C SER A 314 20.73 2.83 25.11
N TYR A 315 21.37 3.92 24.70
CA TYR A 315 22.43 3.92 23.70
C TYR A 315 23.71 4.55 24.28
N LYS A 316 24.59 3.70 24.82
CA LYS A 316 25.92 4.14 25.30
C LYS A 316 27.04 3.68 24.38
N LYS A 317 27.21 2.38 24.23
CA LYS A 317 28.14 1.71 23.30
C LYS A 317 27.43 0.75 22.40
N GLU A 318 26.34 0.18 22.90
CA GLU A 318 25.44 -0.74 22.22
C GLU A 318 24.01 -0.33 22.55
N LEU A 319 23.09 -0.57 21.61
CA LEU A 319 21.68 -0.37 21.84
C LEU A 319 21.14 -1.50 22.72
N ARG A 320 20.70 -1.17 23.94
CA ARG A 320 20.20 -2.14 24.91
C ARG A 320 18.80 -1.77 25.37
N GLU A 321 17.86 -2.72 25.28
CA GLU A 321 16.54 -2.56 25.87
C GLU A 321 16.65 -2.49 27.40
N ILE A 322 16.11 -1.43 27.98
CA ILE A 322 16.13 -1.18 29.43
C ILE A 322 14.74 -1.28 30.06
N TRP A 323 13.69 -1.02 29.27
CA TRP A 323 12.30 -1.12 29.73
C TRP A 323 11.41 -1.64 28.63
N PHE A 324 10.40 -2.43 29.04
CA PHE A 324 9.31 -2.91 28.20
C PHE A 324 7.98 -2.61 28.89
N ILE A 325 7.15 -1.78 28.25
CA ILE A 325 5.84 -1.39 28.74
C ILE A 325 4.80 -2.11 27.91
N ASN A 326 4.10 -3.06 28.56
CA ASN A 326 3.01 -3.80 27.93
C ASN A 326 1.80 -2.89 27.73
N GLY A 327 1.31 -2.82 26.52
CA GLY A 327 0.04 -2.20 26.17
C GLY A 327 -1.12 -3.18 26.28
N SER A 328 -2.33 -2.65 26.33
CA SER A 328 -3.55 -3.44 26.27
C SER A 328 -3.80 -3.96 24.84
N PRO A 329 -4.22 -5.23 24.64
CA PRO A 329 -4.65 -5.72 23.32
C PRO A 329 -5.81 -4.92 22.71
N ALA A 330 -6.58 -4.20 23.53
CA ALA A 330 -7.66 -3.33 23.06
C ALA A 330 -7.17 -1.95 22.59
N GLU A 331 -5.89 -1.63 22.80
CA GLU A 331 -5.29 -0.36 22.39
C GLU A 331 -4.48 -0.50 21.12
N LYS A 332 -4.55 0.51 20.26
CA LYS A 332 -3.73 0.68 19.07
C LYS A 332 -3.07 2.04 19.12
N HIS A 333 -1.79 2.06 19.38
CA HIS A 333 -1.04 3.31 19.42
C HIS A 333 -0.82 3.85 18.01
N LEU A 334 -1.18 5.10 17.77
CA LEU A 334 -1.08 5.77 16.48
C LEU A 334 0.20 6.58 16.34
N SER A 335 0.69 7.17 17.42
CA SER A 335 1.93 7.95 17.45
C SER A 335 2.57 7.93 18.82
N ILE A 336 3.86 8.26 18.84
CA ILE A 336 4.65 8.43 20.05
C ILE A 336 5.55 9.65 19.87
N ASP A 337 5.64 10.48 20.92
CA ASP A 337 6.56 11.61 21.02
C ASP A 337 7.15 11.70 22.43
N VAL A 338 8.31 12.35 22.55
CA VAL A 338 9.03 12.45 23.83
C VAL A 338 9.53 13.87 24.02
N LEU A 339 9.20 14.49 25.14
CA LEU A 339 9.72 15.79 25.56
C LEU A 339 9.43 16.06 27.05
N ASP A 340 10.35 16.73 27.76
CA ASP A 340 10.10 17.28 29.09
C ASP A 340 9.31 18.60 28.97
N LEU A 341 8.00 18.50 29.14
CA LEU A 341 7.09 19.66 29.05
C LEU A 341 6.63 20.18 30.41
N ASN A 342 6.68 19.35 31.45
CA ASN A 342 6.38 19.76 32.82
C ASN A 342 7.61 20.35 33.54
N SER A 343 8.79 20.31 32.87
CA SER A 343 10.06 20.91 33.31
C SER A 343 10.58 20.32 34.64
N ASN A 344 10.39 19.00 34.84
CA ASN A 344 10.86 18.30 36.01
C ASN A 344 12.22 17.58 35.80
N GLY A 345 12.81 17.72 34.59
CA GLY A 345 14.09 17.12 34.22
C GLY A 345 13.96 15.68 33.70
N ARG A 346 12.73 15.17 33.47
CA ARG A 346 12.45 13.89 32.86
C ARG A 346 11.51 14.09 31.68
N ALA A 347 11.88 13.56 30.52
CA ALA A 347 11.01 13.67 29.37
C ALA A 347 9.81 12.72 29.49
N GLU A 348 8.63 13.25 29.30
CA GLU A 348 7.42 12.45 29.23
C GLU A 348 7.30 11.76 27.86
N ILE A 349 6.60 10.62 27.85
CA ILE A 349 6.24 9.87 26.65
C ILE A 349 4.77 10.14 26.34
N PHE A 350 4.50 10.87 25.27
CA PHE A 350 3.17 11.21 24.78
C PHE A 350 2.70 10.15 23.80
N VAL A 351 1.55 9.54 24.04
CA VAL A 351 1.00 8.46 23.23
C VAL A 351 -0.41 8.83 22.75
N THR A 352 -0.59 8.89 21.44
CA THR A 352 -1.93 8.88 20.87
C THR A 352 -2.36 7.46 20.61
N SER A 353 -3.49 7.04 21.15
CA SER A 353 -3.97 5.67 21.09
C SER A 353 -5.46 5.60 20.76
N LEU A 354 -5.88 4.56 20.07
CA LEU A 354 -7.27 4.17 19.90
C LEU A 354 -7.58 2.96 20.78
N ARG A 355 -8.68 3.03 21.51
CA ARG A 355 -9.25 1.90 22.23
C ARG A 355 -10.36 1.28 21.40
N ASN A 356 -10.33 -0.05 21.23
CA ASN A 356 -11.28 -0.81 20.40
C ASN A 356 -11.45 -0.21 18.99
N GLU A 357 -10.33 0.27 18.42
CA GLU A 357 -10.22 0.85 17.06
C GLU A 357 -11.11 2.08 16.77
N SER A 358 -11.85 2.60 17.75
CA SER A 358 -12.84 3.65 17.52
C SER A 358 -12.76 4.83 18.48
N VAL A 359 -12.35 4.63 19.72
CA VAL A 359 -12.32 5.67 20.74
C VAL A 359 -10.89 6.16 20.93
N MET A 360 -10.62 7.42 20.61
CA MET A 360 -9.33 8.03 20.92
C MET A 360 -9.14 8.09 22.44
N ASN A 361 -7.99 7.64 22.90
CA ASN A 361 -7.62 7.62 24.30
C ASN A 361 -6.12 7.90 24.45
N SER A 362 -5.74 9.16 24.36
CA SER A 362 -4.35 9.57 24.49
C SER A 362 -3.93 9.63 25.94
N PHE A 363 -2.68 9.28 26.21
CA PHE A 363 -2.09 9.30 27.54
C PHE A 363 -0.64 9.72 27.53
N VAL A 364 -0.14 10.08 28.71
CA VAL A 364 1.25 10.48 28.94
C VAL A 364 1.85 9.63 30.04
N LEU A 365 3.01 9.06 29.76
CA LEU A 365 3.79 8.28 30.71
C LEU A 365 4.98 9.10 31.19
N GLU A 366 5.33 8.93 32.47
CA GLU A 366 6.53 9.48 33.07
C GLU A 366 7.22 8.43 33.95
N TYR A 367 8.54 8.47 33.99
CA TYR A 367 9.34 7.58 34.82
C TYR A 367 9.29 7.96 36.27
N ASP A 368 8.96 6.99 37.13
CA ASP A 368 9.05 7.07 38.59
C ASP A 368 10.17 6.13 39.07
N PRO A 369 11.23 6.65 39.73
CA PRO A 369 12.32 5.81 40.20
C PRO A 369 11.90 4.66 41.12
N SER A 370 10.74 4.78 41.77
CA SER A 370 10.24 3.78 42.73
C SER A 370 9.41 2.67 42.07
N GLY A 371 8.88 2.88 40.85
CA GLY A 371 7.92 1.96 40.26
C GLY A 371 7.99 1.84 38.73
N GLY A 372 8.90 2.55 38.05
CA GLY A 372 8.99 2.56 36.58
C GLY A 372 8.02 3.54 35.93
N TYR A 373 7.64 3.31 34.69
CA TYR A 373 6.78 4.23 33.96
C TYR A 373 5.34 4.17 34.44
N ARG A 374 4.77 5.32 34.77
CA ARG A 374 3.38 5.47 35.22
C ARG A 374 2.64 6.47 34.32
N LYS A 375 1.35 6.27 34.16
CA LYS A 375 0.46 7.20 33.48
C LYS A 375 0.22 8.41 34.38
N ILE A 376 0.66 9.62 33.96
CA ILE A 376 0.46 10.88 34.68
C ILE A 376 -0.72 11.69 34.13
N TRP A 377 -1.16 11.37 32.92
CA TRP A 377 -2.29 12.03 32.27
C TRP A 377 -2.95 11.07 31.28
N GLU A 378 -4.27 11.18 31.13
CA GLU A 378 -5.06 10.46 30.14
C GLU A 378 -6.26 11.31 29.74
N LYS A 379 -6.60 11.33 28.45
CA LYS A 379 -7.77 12.04 27.95
C LYS A 379 -8.39 11.31 26.76
N SER A 380 -9.68 11.04 26.88
CA SER A 380 -10.48 10.51 25.77
C SER A 380 -10.80 11.61 24.75
N ASP A 381 -11.04 11.20 23.50
CA ASP A 381 -11.48 12.05 22.39
C ASP A 381 -10.48 13.14 21.97
N TYR A 382 -9.23 13.02 22.38
CA TYR A 382 -8.15 13.91 21.97
C TYR A 382 -6.94 13.14 21.45
N ALA A 383 -6.39 13.62 20.34
CA ALA A 383 -5.04 13.25 19.89
C ALA A 383 -4.02 14.24 20.43
N VAL A 384 -2.80 13.75 20.66
CA VAL A 384 -1.68 14.55 21.11
C VAL A 384 -0.46 14.36 20.20
N ARG A 385 0.36 15.39 20.06
CA ARG A 385 1.61 15.36 19.33
C ARG A 385 2.56 16.42 19.91
N VAL A 386 3.85 16.12 19.92
CA VAL A 386 4.87 17.11 20.20
C VAL A 386 5.46 17.64 18.91
N MET A 387 5.48 18.97 18.75
CA MET A 387 6.12 19.66 17.65
C MET A 387 7.08 20.72 18.18
N GLY A 388 8.38 20.51 17.98
CA GLY A 388 9.42 21.32 18.59
C GLY A 388 9.37 21.22 20.13
N LYS A 389 9.00 22.32 20.79
CA LYS A 389 8.84 22.38 22.26
C LYS A 389 7.37 22.55 22.69
N THR A 390 6.44 22.27 21.81
CA THR A 390 5.01 22.52 22.06
C THR A 390 4.24 21.21 21.97
N LEU A 391 3.41 20.97 22.98
CA LEU A 391 2.37 19.95 22.88
C LEU A 391 1.24 20.48 22.01
N LEU A 392 0.80 19.70 21.06
CA LEU A 392 -0.41 19.95 20.27
C LEU A 392 -1.50 19.00 20.74
N MET A 393 -2.73 19.48 20.76
CA MET A 393 -3.93 18.74 21.16
C MET A 393 -5.06 19.03 20.17
N GLN A 394 -5.70 18.01 19.65
CA GLN A 394 -6.88 18.15 18.77
C GLN A 394 -7.96 17.14 19.12
N ALA A 395 -9.20 17.59 19.10
CA ALA A 395 -10.34 16.72 19.31
C ALA A 395 -10.49 15.70 18.17
N PHE A 396 -10.93 14.51 18.52
CA PHE A 396 -11.16 13.41 17.59
C PHE A 396 -12.55 12.81 17.78
N THR A 397 -13.17 12.47 16.67
CA THR A 397 -14.39 11.64 16.65
C THR A 397 -14.25 10.53 15.62
N SER A 398 -14.79 9.36 15.93
CA SER A 398 -14.69 8.20 15.02
C SER A 398 -15.38 8.41 13.66
N SER A 399 -16.33 9.35 13.58
CA SER A 399 -17.08 9.65 12.34
C SER A 399 -16.43 10.70 11.46
N LYS A 400 -15.66 11.65 12.03
CA LYS A 400 -15.07 12.79 11.30
C LYS A 400 -13.56 12.87 11.43
N ALA A 401 -12.93 11.95 12.16
CA ALA A 401 -11.52 11.99 12.54
C ALA A 401 -11.21 13.25 13.38
N PHE A 402 -10.18 13.99 12.99
CA PHE A 402 -9.77 15.21 13.68
C PHE A 402 -10.77 16.34 13.45
N THR A 403 -11.23 16.96 14.53
CA THR A 403 -12.27 18.00 14.48
C THR A 403 -11.88 19.21 15.30
N GLY A 404 -12.40 20.36 14.90
CA GLY A 404 -12.10 21.63 15.56
C GLY A 404 -10.67 22.11 15.37
N HIS A 405 -10.27 23.08 16.16
CA HIS A 405 -8.92 23.65 16.10
C HIS A 405 -7.88 22.71 16.73
N VAL A 406 -6.66 22.79 16.26
CA VAL A 406 -5.48 22.32 17.00
C VAL A 406 -5.15 23.34 18.07
N TYR A 407 -4.92 22.90 19.29
CA TYR A 407 -4.56 23.76 20.42
C TYR A 407 -3.14 23.47 20.89
N SER A 408 -2.46 24.47 21.42
CA SER A 408 -1.30 24.21 22.27
C SER A 408 -1.75 23.56 23.58
N GLY A 409 -0.95 22.62 24.07
CA GLY A 409 -1.12 22.03 25.40
C GLY A 409 -0.15 22.67 26.40
N VAL A 410 -0.59 22.86 27.62
CA VAL A 410 0.20 23.38 28.73
C VAL A 410 0.03 22.50 29.96
N TRP A 411 1.14 22.28 30.68
CA TRP A 411 1.11 21.61 31.99
C TRP A 411 0.68 22.63 33.04
N LYS A 412 -0.46 22.40 33.66
CA LYS A 412 -1.01 23.27 34.69
C LYS A 412 -1.80 22.46 35.71
N ASP A 413 -1.64 22.77 36.99
CA ASP A 413 -2.37 22.14 38.10
C ASP A 413 -2.29 20.61 38.08
N GLY A 414 -1.12 20.06 37.69
CA GLY A 414 -0.89 18.61 37.65
C GLY A 414 -1.54 17.90 36.45
N SER A 415 -1.89 18.63 35.41
CA SER A 415 -2.55 18.06 34.24
C SER A 415 -2.20 18.81 32.94
N TYR A 416 -2.23 18.13 31.77
CA TYR A 416 -2.17 18.78 30.46
C TYR A 416 -3.54 19.31 30.08
N GLN A 417 -3.58 20.60 29.70
CA GLN A 417 -4.79 21.32 29.31
C GLN A 417 -4.57 22.05 27.98
N THR A 418 -5.63 22.23 27.21
CA THR A 418 -5.61 23.06 26.00
C THR A 418 -5.45 24.53 26.38
N ASP A 419 -4.59 25.27 25.67
CA ASP A 419 -4.34 26.69 25.88
C ASP A 419 -4.79 27.50 24.65
N LYS A 420 -3.91 27.78 23.69
CA LYS A 420 -4.17 28.65 22.55
C LYS A 420 -4.47 27.84 21.28
N PRO A 421 -5.45 28.25 20.46
CA PRO A 421 -5.67 27.63 19.19
C PRO A 421 -4.56 28.02 18.20
N PHE A 422 -4.18 27.04 17.36
CA PHE A 422 -3.35 27.28 16.18
C PHE A 422 -4.23 27.62 14.99
N THR A 423 -3.83 28.63 14.23
CA THR A 423 -4.44 28.89 12.92
C THR A 423 -3.77 28.01 11.88
N LEU A 424 -4.49 27.03 11.37
CA LEU A 424 -4.04 26.10 10.34
C LEU A 424 -4.94 26.21 9.11
N PRO A 425 -4.41 25.98 7.90
CA PRO A 425 -5.20 25.90 6.69
C PRO A 425 -6.23 24.78 6.76
N ASP A 426 -7.31 24.90 6.00
CA ASP A 426 -8.35 23.89 5.92
C ASP A 426 -7.78 22.53 5.47
N GLY A 427 -8.20 21.46 6.15
CA GLY A 427 -7.73 20.09 5.91
C GLY A 427 -6.37 19.74 6.51
N VAL A 428 -5.70 20.67 7.19
CA VAL A 428 -4.50 20.40 7.98
C VAL A 428 -4.93 20.02 9.39
N ASP A 429 -4.56 18.80 9.81
CA ASP A 429 -4.81 18.28 11.15
C ASP A 429 -3.53 18.25 11.99
N ILE A 430 -3.63 17.74 13.22
CA ILE A 430 -2.51 17.65 14.18
C ILE A 430 -1.29 16.91 13.64
N TYR A 431 -1.46 16.04 12.65
CA TYR A 431 -0.38 15.27 12.03
C TYR A 431 0.01 15.80 10.65
N GLY A 432 1.22 15.47 10.23
CA GLY A 432 1.70 15.73 8.87
C GLY A 432 1.91 17.18 8.51
N PHE A 433 2.16 18.06 9.48
CA PHE A 433 2.56 19.43 9.20
C PHE A 433 3.73 19.89 10.06
N THR A 434 4.39 20.95 9.62
CA THR A 434 5.40 21.67 10.41
C THR A 434 5.41 23.15 10.06
N TYR A 435 5.82 23.99 11.01
CA TYR A 435 6.16 25.38 10.75
C TYR A 435 7.63 25.47 10.34
N VAL A 436 7.91 26.30 9.34
CA VAL A 436 9.27 26.51 8.84
C VAL A 436 9.52 27.95 8.48
N ASP A 437 10.55 28.55 9.09
CA ASP A 437 11.11 29.85 8.73
C ASP A 437 12.35 29.62 7.83
N TRP A 438 12.10 29.46 6.54
CA TRP A 438 13.10 29.05 5.54
C TRP A 438 14.39 29.88 5.57
N GLN A 439 14.29 31.14 5.91
CA GLN A 439 15.39 32.11 5.83
C GLN A 439 15.77 32.69 7.19
N ASN A 440 15.23 32.15 8.31
CA ASN A 440 15.42 32.67 9.68
C ASN A 440 15.09 34.16 9.80
N ARG A 441 14.02 34.64 9.14
CA ARG A 441 13.59 36.04 9.13
C ARG A 441 12.39 36.33 10.04
N GLY A 442 11.95 35.35 10.80
CA GLY A 442 10.76 35.45 11.66
C GLY A 442 9.44 35.30 10.89
N HIS A 443 9.49 34.82 9.65
CA HIS A 443 8.32 34.58 8.81
C HIS A 443 8.14 33.10 8.55
N SER A 444 7.19 32.50 9.24
CA SER A 444 6.98 31.06 9.16
C SER A 444 5.88 30.69 8.15
N HIS A 445 6.18 29.72 7.31
CA HIS A 445 5.23 29.04 6.45
C HIS A 445 4.78 27.73 7.09
N ILE A 446 3.69 27.16 6.60
CA ILE A 446 3.22 25.82 6.98
C ILE A 446 3.48 24.89 5.81
N LEU A 447 4.30 23.85 6.02
CA LEU A 447 4.41 22.73 5.10
C LEU A 447 3.59 21.57 5.65
N ALA A 448 2.68 21.03 4.84
CA ALA A 448 1.75 19.99 5.29
C ALA A 448 1.46 18.94 4.22
N PHE A 449 1.22 17.71 4.64
CA PHE A 449 0.66 16.67 3.79
C PHE A 449 -0.85 16.84 3.62
N ASP A 450 -1.35 16.65 2.40
CA ASP A 450 -2.77 16.38 2.19
C ASP A 450 -3.09 14.88 2.40
N ASP A 451 -4.37 14.52 2.31
CA ASP A 451 -4.85 13.14 2.52
C ASP A 451 -4.35 12.14 1.46
N ASN A 452 -3.83 12.64 0.34
CA ASN A 452 -3.24 11.84 -0.73
C ASN A 452 -1.71 11.77 -0.67
N GLY A 453 -1.10 12.38 0.37
CA GLY A 453 0.34 12.37 0.58
C GLY A 453 1.10 13.38 -0.26
N TYR A 454 0.44 14.36 -0.88
CA TYR A 454 1.13 15.49 -1.51
C TYR A 454 1.52 16.51 -0.46
N LEU A 455 2.70 17.11 -0.63
CA LEU A 455 3.13 18.25 0.18
C LEU A 455 2.53 19.54 -0.34
N ASN A 456 1.98 20.33 0.55
CA ASN A 456 1.43 21.64 0.31
C ASN A 456 2.15 22.69 1.17
N LEU A 457 2.58 23.79 0.58
CA LEU A 457 3.18 24.91 1.28
C LEU A 457 2.17 26.05 1.36
N TYR A 458 1.95 26.56 2.56
CA TYR A 458 1.01 27.64 2.83
C TYR A 458 1.71 28.87 3.41
N ASN A 459 1.28 30.04 2.97
CA ASN A 459 1.53 31.32 3.61
C ASN A 459 0.23 31.77 4.31
N GLY A 460 0.18 31.63 5.64
CA GLY A 460 -1.10 31.67 6.36
C GLY A 460 -2.04 30.58 5.86
N ASN A 461 -3.20 30.95 5.31
CA ASN A 461 -4.17 30.00 4.73
C ASN A 461 -4.05 29.87 3.20
N GLU A 462 -3.18 30.66 2.56
CA GLU A 462 -3.00 30.63 1.12
C GLU A 462 -2.04 29.51 0.69
N LEU A 463 -2.49 28.62 -0.20
CA LEU A 463 -1.65 27.61 -0.82
C LEU A 463 -0.76 28.25 -1.88
N ILE A 464 0.56 28.30 -1.63
CA ILE A 464 1.53 28.91 -2.53
C ILE A 464 2.33 27.89 -3.36
N TRP A 465 2.38 26.63 -2.93
CA TRP A 465 3.03 25.56 -3.68
C TRP A 465 2.45 24.18 -3.31
N LYS A 466 2.46 23.28 -4.28
CA LYS A 466 2.10 21.86 -4.11
C LYS A 466 3.10 20.97 -4.82
N SER A 467 3.50 19.85 -4.18
CA SER A 467 4.40 18.86 -4.80
C SER A 467 3.77 18.24 -6.03
N ARG A 468 4.61 17.90 -7.03
CA ARG A 468 4.17 17.24 -8.26
C ARG A 468 3.79 15.78 -8.04
N GLU A 469 4.42 15.15 -7.06
CA GLU A 469 4.26 13.74 -6.74
C GLU A 469 3.84 13.54 -5.29
N SER A 470 3.14 12.45 -5.02
CA SER A 470 2.83 12.03 -3.66
C SER A 470 4.09 11.46 -2.99
N HIS A 471 4.28 11.78 -1.72
CA HIS A 471 5.35 11.23 -0.88
C HIS A 471 4.93 9.93 -0.15
N GLY A 472 3.76 9.40 -0.53
CA GLY A 472 3.17 8.21 0.07
C GLY A 472 2.41 8.49 1.36
N ARG A 473 1.58 7.53 1.74
CA ARG A 473 0.82 7.58 2.99
C ARG A 473 1.56 6.83 4.10
N SER A 474 1.23 7.12 5.34
CA SER A 474 1.66 6.29 6.47
C SER A 474 1.02 4.90 6.39
N ASP A 475 1.71 3.88 6.91
CA ASP A 475 1.18 2.52 7.03
C ASP A 475 0.19 2.39 8.19
N ILE A 476 0.01 3.44 9.00
CA ILE A 476 -0.87 3.42 10.15
C ILE A 476 -2.23 3.95 9.75
N ALA A 477 -3.15 3.02 9.67
CA ALA A 477 -4.54 3.27 9.38
C ALA A 477 -5.43 2.95 10.58
N TYR A 478 -6.54 3.65 10.70
CA TYR A 478 -7.63 3.33 11.60
C TYR A 478 -8.95 3.41 10.85
N GLN A 479 -9.93 2.64 11.32
CA GLN A 479 -11.19 2.49 10.61
C GLN A 479 -12.08 3.73 10.79
N LYS A 480 -12.65 4.21 9.71
CA LYS A 480 -13.66 5.26 9.74
C LYS A 480 -15.00 4.64 10.10
N THR A 481 -15.54 4.97 11.26
CA THR A 481 -16.92 4.66 11.58
C THR A 481 -17.83 5.69 10.91
N SER A 482 -18.05 5.54 9.62
CA SER A 482 -19.00 6.37 8.88
C SER A 482 -20.19 5.52 8.46
N PRO A 483 -21.41 6.06 8.55
CA PRO A 483 -22.60 5.39 8.02
C PRO A 483 -22.68 5.43 6.48
N SER A 484 -21.56 5.60 5.78
CA SER A 484 -21.56 5.55 4.32
C SER A 484 -21.85 4.13 3.86
N LEU A 485 -23.06 3.93 3.34
CA LEU A 485 -23.48 2.69 2.68
C LEU A 485 -22.68 2.36 1.43
N VAL A 486 -21.86 3.30 0.93
CA VAL A 486 -21.10 3.18 -0.33
C VAL A 486 -19.71 2.62 -0.11
N ASN A 487 -19.10 2.83 1.07
CA ASN A 487 -17.78 2.31 1.39
C ASN A 487 -17.63 2.07 2.91
N PRO A 488 -18.07 0.90 3.41
CA PRO A 488 -18.03 0.59 4.84
C PRO A 488 -16.61 0.39 5.40
N GLU A 489 -15.60 0.30 4.54
CA GLU A 489 -14.21 0.03 4.91
C GLU A 489 -13.27 1.22 4.70
N GLU A 490 -13.80 2.44 4.64
CA GLU A 490 -12.96 3.62 4.48
C GLU A 490 -12.02 3.78 5.68
N LYS A 491 -10.72 3.83 5.39
CA LYS A 491 -9.67 3.98 6.41
C LYS A 491 -9.11 5.41 6.38
N TRP A 492 -8.86 5.94 7.57
CA TRP A 492 -8.05 7.11 7.78
C TRP A 492 -6.59 6.71 7.98
N PHE A 493 -5.67 7.53 7.49
CA PHE A 493 -4.24 7.31 7.67
C PHE A 493 -3.63 8.43 8.49
N VAL A 494 -2.82 8.08 9.49
CA VAL A 494 -2.02 9.07 10.20
C VAL A 494 -0.98 9.63 9.23
N LYS A 495 -0.94 10.95 9.07
CA LYS A 495 0.02 11.59 8.17
C LYS A 495 1.45 11.45 8.71
N GLY A 496 2.42 11.32 7.82
CA GLY A 496 3.83 11.14 8.17
C GLY A 496 4.42 12.35 8.91
N ARG A 497 5.53 12.14 9.59
CA ARG A 497 6.30 13.18 10.28
C ARG A 497 6.98 14.10 9.28
N LEU A 498 7.02 15.39 9.57
CA LEU A 498 7.84 16.40 8.90
C LEU A 498 8.77 17.01 9.95
N ILE A 499 10.08 16.98 9.71
CA ILE A 499 11.08 17.45 10.68
C ILE A 499 11.84 18.64 10.11
N THR A 500 11.73 19.78 10.78
CA THR A 500 12.48 21.00 10.44
C THR A 500 13.87 20.93 11.05
N VAL A 501 14.89 21.14 10.23
CA VAL A 501 16.30 21.20 10.62
C VAL A 501 16.89 22.57 10.32
N LYS A 502 17.88 22.98 11.10
CA LYS A 502 18.64 24.22 10.84
C LYS A 502 19.86 23.86 10.01
N THR A 503 20.05 24.61 8.93
CA THR A 503 21.21 24.52 8.03
C THR A 503 21.89 25.90 7.90
N GLU A 504 23.00 25.95 7.18
CA GLU A 504 23.69 27.22 6.90
C GLU A 504 22.83 28.19 6.06
N ARG A 505 21.91 27.65 5.25
CA ARG A 505 21.00 28.45 4.40
C ARG A 505 19.77 28.95 5.13
N GLY A 506 19.46 28.40 6.30
CA GLY A 506 18.25 28.69 7.07
C GLY A 506 17.62 27.42 7.64
N GLN A 507 16.32 27.27 7.53
CA GLN A 507 15.64 26.04 7.89
C GLN A 507 15.32 25.22 6.65
N GLU A 508 15.44 23.92 6.76
CA GLU A 508 15.03 22.95 5.75
C GLU A 508 14.08 21.93 6.39
N VAL A 509 13.23 21.31 5.58
CA VAL A 509 12.34 20.25 6.06
C VAL A 509 12.77 18.93 5.48
N VAL A 510 13.09 17.98 6.36
CA VAL A 510 13.40 16.60 5.96
C VAL A 510 12.11 15.82 5.87
N VAL A 511 11.95 15.08 4.79
CA VAL A 511 10.73 14.35 4.44
C VAL A 511 11.09 12.97 3.91
N ILE A 512 10.37 11.96 4.36
CA ILE A 512 10.43 10.62 3.77
C ILE A 512 9.46 10.56 2.59
N LYS A 513 9.95 10.08 1.45
CA LYS A 513 9.17 9.76 0.27
C LYS A 513 9.11 8.25 0.10
N LYS A 514 7.94 7.69 0.29
CA LYS A 514 7.65 6.27 0.07
C LYS A 514 7.17 6.09 -1.36
N ILE A 515 7.93 5.36 -2.16
CA ILE A 515 7.61 5.11 -3.56
C ILE A 515 6.79 3.81 -3.63
N PRO A 516 5.50 3.87 -3.96
CA PRO A 516 4.64 2.70 -3.99
C PRO A 516 5.00 1.78 -5.15
N TYR A 517 4.72 0.48 -5.04
CA TYR A 517 4.82 -0.45 -6.16
C TYR A 517 3.93 -0.06 -7.33
N LEU A 518 2.73 0.45 -7.04
CA LEU A 518 1.80 1.00 -8.04
C LEU A 518 1.25 2.34 -7.55
N SER A 519 1.48 3.39 -8.34
CA SER A 519 1.19 4.78 -7.97
C SER A 519 -0.30 5.12 -7.75
N ARG A 520 -1.23 4.21 -8.05
CA ARG A 520 -2.68 4.46 -7.99
C ARG A 520 -3.46 3.54 -7.07
N VAL A 521 -2.81 2.59 -6.41
CA VAL A 521 -3.49 1.61 -5.54
C VAL A 521 -3.02 1.77 -4.10
N PRO A 522 -3.85 2.32 -3.20
CA PRO A 522 -3.52 2.41 -1.78
C PRO A 522 -3.46 1.03 -1.13
N GLY A 523 -2.47 0.81 -0.26
CA GLY A 523 -2.37 -0.41 0.55
C GLY A 523 -1.43 -1.48 0.01
N LEU A 524 -0.77 -1.23 -1.11
CA LEU A 524 0.14 -2.17 -1.78
C LEU A 524 1.60 -2.12 -1.29
N GLY A 525 1.89 -1.40 -0.20
CA GLY A 525 3.25 -1.24 0.27
C GLY A 525 4.12 -0.35 -0.64
N PHE A 526 5.41 -0.33 -0.35
CA PHE A 526 6.33 0.60 -1.01
C PHE A 526 7.54 -0.15 -1.57
N LYS A 527 7.88 0.14 -2.82
CA LYS A 527 9.02 -0.43 -3.54
C LYS A 527 10.36 0.01 -2.93
N LYS A 528 10.45 1.29 -2.55
CA LYS A 528 11.61 1.89 -1.91
C LYS A 528 11.23 3.13 -1.13
N THR A 529 12.13 3.53 -0.24
CA THR A 529 12.02 4.78 0.51
C THR A 529 13.22 5.66 0.23
N GLU A 530 12.93 6.93 0.04
CA GLU A 530 13.92 7.99 -0.15
C GLU A 530 13.71 9.07 0.90
N VAL A 531 14.78 9.76 1.27
CA VAL A 531 14.73 10.90 2.19
C VAL A 531 15.17 12.13 1.45
N TYR A 532 14.34 13.16 1.48
CA TYR A 532 14.58 14.44 0.83
C TYR A 532 14.70 15.56 1.86
N SER A 533 15.48 16.60 1.53
CA SER A 533 15.42 17.89 2.14
C SER A 533 14.74 18.88 1.21
N PHE A 534 13.82 19.67 1.75
CA PHE A 534 13.09 20.71 1.06
C PHE A 534 13.50 22.07 1.58
N TRP A 535 13.70 23.01 0.66
CA TRP A 535 14.01 24.39 0.95
C TRP A 535 13.32 25.35 -0.02
N TRP A 536 12.63 26.36 0.52
CA TRP A 536 11.92 27.37 -0.27
C TRP A 536 12.73 28.65 -0.39
N ASP A 537 13.05 29.09 -1.61
CA ASP A 537 13.85 30.30 -1.87
C ASP A 537 13.01 31.61 -1.92
N GLY A 538 11.71 31.50 -1.84
CA GLY A 538 10.75 32.59 -1.95
C GLY A 538 9.91 32.54 -3.23
N GLY A 539 10.28 31.74 -4.21
CA GLY A 539 9.57 31.56 -5.48
C GLY A 539 9.47 30.10 -5.92
N MET A 540 10.43 29.27 -5.54
CA MET A 540 10.50 27.89 -5.96
C MET A 540 10.90 26.97 -4.80
N MET A 541 10.31 25.78 -4.76
CA MET A 541 10.71 24.72 -3.86
C MET A 541 11.90 23.95 -4.44
N ASN A 542 12.98 23.94 -3.71
CA ASN A 542 14.17 23.17 -4.02
C ASN A 542 14.13 21.84 -3.26
N GLU A 543 14.35 20.74 -3.96
CA GLU A 543 14.37 19.39 -3.42
C GLU A 543 15.79 18.83 -3.54
N SER A 544 16.32 18.29 -2.45
CA SER A 544 17.61 17.63 -2.43
C SER A 544 17.46 16.22 -1.89
N LEU A 545 17.85 15.22 -2.67
CA LEU A 545 17.88 13.83 -2.23
C LEU A 545 19.02 13.65 -1.21
N ILE A 546 18.68 13.29 0.02
CA ILE A 546 19.66 13.01 1.09
C ILE A 546 20.05 11.54 1.05
N LEU A 547 19.07 10.66 0.92
CA LEU A 547 19.27 9.22 1.05
C LEU A 547 18.29 8.47 0.17
N SER A 548 18.77 7.42 -0.51
CA SER A 548 17.92 6.52 -1.30
C SER A 548 18.24 5.05 -1.02
N GLY A 549 17.29 4.17 -1.33
CA GLY A 549 17.51 2.73 -1.27
C GLY A 549 17.65 2.17 0.15
N ILE A 550 16.91 2.73 1.12
CA ILE A 550 16.88 2.17 2.48
C ILE A 550 16.25 0.78 2.41
N SER A 551 16.97 -0.21 2.95
CA SER A 551 16.50 -1.59 2.98
C SER A 551 15.30 -1.76 3.93
N GLY A 552 14.25 -2.42 3.45
CA GLY A 552 12.99 -2.62 4.18
C GLY A 552 11.99 -1.48 4.01
N THR A 553 10.83 -1.63 4.63
CA THR A 553 9.76 -0.62 4.61
C THR A 553 9.98 0.36 5.75
N VAL A 554 10.41 1.57 5.43
CA VAL A 554 10.58 2.63 6.44
C VAL A 554 9.22 3.03 7.01
N THR A 555 9.11 2.98 8.32
CA THR A 555 7.87 3.30 9.04
C THR A 555 7.93 4.67 9.70
N ASP A 556 9.09 5.05 10.26
CA ASP A 556 9.29 6.38 10.86
C ASP A 556 10.76 6.79 10.82
N TYR A 557 11.05 8.04 11.17
CA TYR A 557 12.39 8.59 11.27
C TYR A 557 12.47 9.67 12.35
N TRP A 558 13.68 9.91 12.82
CA TRP A 558 14.01 10.92 13.81
C TRP A 558 15.32 11.60 13.47
N ILE A 559 15.45 12.88 13.83
CA ILE A 559 16.69 13.62 13.66
C ILE A 559 17.17 14.10 15.03
N GLU A 560 18.39 13.74 15.36
CA GLU A 560 19.08 14.12 16.58
C GLU A 560 20.42 14.78 16.25
N GLY A 561 20.45 16.12 16.29
CA GLY A 561 21.61 16.89 15.87
C GLY A 561 21.91 16.67 14.37
N ASP A 562 23.04 16.05 14.07
CA ASP A 562 23.48 15.68 12.72
C ASP A 562 23.22 14.21 12.35
N LYS A 563 22.50 13.48 13.21
CA LYS A 563 22.17 12.08 13.00
C LYS A 563 20.73 11.92 12.56
N LEU A 564 20.55 11.17 11.48
CA LEU A 564 19.25 10.70 11.02
C LEU A 564 19.09 9.24 11.46
N LEU A 565 18.07 8.99 12.25
CA LEU A 565 17.62 7.66 12.65
C LEU A 565 16.44 7.27 11.78
N VAL A 566 16.50 6.09 11.20
CA VAL A 566 15.41 5.56 10.37
C VAL A 566 15.04 4.16 10.87
N ILE A 567 13.78 3.95 11.19
CA ILE A 567 13.28 2.62 11.52
C ILE A 567 12.56 2.02 10.33
N ALA A 568 12.95 0.81 9.96
CA ALA A 568 12.35 0.05 8.87
C ALA A 568 12.00 -1.36 9.32
N ARG A 569 10.86 -1.86 8.89
CA ARG A 569 10.54 -3.29 9.03
C ARG A 569 11.53 -4.11 8.20
N GLN A 570 12.00 -5.21 8.74
CA GLN A 570 12.92 -6.11 8.04
C GLN A 570 12.32 -6.55 6.69
N ASN A 571 13.19 -6.61 5.69
CA ASN A 571 12.80 -7.15 4.39
C ASN A 571 12.57 -8.67 4.49
N LEU A 572 11.95 -9.21 3.45
CA LEU A 572 11.59 -10.63 3.39
C LEU A 572 12.81 -11.55 3.52
N LEU A 573 13.93 -11.23 2.88
CA LEU A 573 15.13 -12.07 2.92
C LEU A 573 15.70 -12.20 4.33
N THR A 574 15.80 -11.10 5.06
CA THR A 574 16.25 -11.11 6.46
C THR A 574 15.28 -11.89 7.35
N PHE A 575 13.97 -11.75 7.12
CA PHE A 575 12.95 -12.51 7.81
C PHE A 575 13.08 -14.02 7.52
N LEU A 576 13.26 -14.40 6.25
CA LEU A 576 13.41 -15.80 5.85
C LEU A 576 14.66 -16.44 6.44
N THR A 577 15.81 -15.76 6.39
CA THR A 577 17.04 -16.28 7.02
C THR A 577 16.89 -16.47 8.52
N LYS A 578 16.19 -15.58 9.20
CA LYS A 578 15.87 -15.71 10.63
C LYS A 578 14.88 -16.83 10.92
N THR A 579 13.86 -16.99 10.09
CA THR A 579 12.89 -18.07 10.21
C THR A 579 13.56 -19.44 10.05
N LEU A 580 14.50 -19.55 9.13
CA LEU A 580 15.32 -20.76 8.96
C LEU A 580 16.21 -21.07 10.18
N SER A 581 16.60 -20.06 10.96
CA SER A 581 17.32 -20.21 12.23
C SER A 581 16.41 -20.38 13.46
N GLY A 582 15.08 -20.52 13.26
CA GLY A 582 14.11 -20.77 14.33
C GLY A 582 13.53 -19.51 14.98
N ASN A 583 13.84 -18.32 14.47
CA ASN A 583 13.25 -17.07 14.96
C ASN A 583 12.12 -16.61 14.00
N PHE A 584 10.88 -16.66 14.48
CA PHE A 584 9.67 -16.39 13.70
C PHE A 584 9.13 -14.95 13.91
N GLU A 585 9.80 -14.11 14.69
CA GLU A 585 9.36 -12.75 14.92
C GLU A 585 9.89 -11.82 13.83
N ARG A 586 8.98 -11.07 13.22
CA ARG A 586 9.32 -10.04 12.24
C ARG A 586 9.83 -8.80 12.98
N GLY A 587 11.13 -8.67 13.07
CA GLY A 587 11.80 -7.54 13.69
C GLY A 587 11.79 -6.29 12.81
N SER A 588 12.34 -5.22 13.37
CA SER A 588 12.66 -3.99 12.66
C SER A 588 14.16 -3.74 12.69
N ILE A 589 14.65 -2.92 11.77
CA ILE A 589 16.04 -2.47 11.76
C ILE A 589 16.03 -0.97 11.98
N LEU A 590 16.83 -0.53 12.95
CA LEU A 590 17.13 0.86 13.16
C LEU A 590 18.45 1.19 12.48
N TYR A 591 18.43 2.16 11.56
CA TYR A 591 19.59 2.66 10.86
C TYR A 591 19.98 4.03 11.36
N TYR A 592 21.27 4.26 11.54
CA TYR A 592 21.87 5.55 11.86
C TYR A 592 22.65 6.07 10.66
N TYR A 593 22.32 7.27 10.20
CA TYR A 593 23.01 7.98 9.14
C TYR A 593 23.54 9.31 9.66
N ASN A 594 24.69 9.75 9.15
CA ASN A 594 25.22 11.07 9.42
C ASN A 594 24.78 12.04 8.31
N LEU A 595 24.06 13.11 8.66
CA LEU A 595 23.60 14.15 7.73
C LEU A 595 24.73 15.10 7.29
N LYS A 596 25.79 15.23 8.08
CA LYS A 596 27.01 15.92 7.67
C LYS A 596 27.86 14.92 6.91
N GLY A 597 27.89 15.05 5.57
CA GLY A 597 28.82 14.31 4.76
C GLY A 597 30.26 14.45 5.29
N LYS A 598 31.04 13.37 5.21
CA LYS A 598 32.49 13.41 5.43
C LYS A 598 33.16 14.30 4.42
#